data_f86a621bd71fa1c8831eb99be5b38594
#
_entry.id   f86a621bd71fa1c8831eb99be5b38594
#
_cell.length_a   1.000
_cell.length_b   1.000
_cell.length_c   1.000
_cell.angle_alpha   90.00
_cell.angle_beta   90.00
_cell.angle_gamma   90.00
#
_symmetry.space_group_name_H-M   'P 1'
#
loop_
_entity.id
_entity.type
_entity.pdbx_description
1 polymer ?
#
loop_
_entity_poly.entity_id
_entity_poly.type
_entity_poly.pdbx_seq_one_letter_code
_entity_poly.pdbx_strand_id
1 'polypeptide(L)'
;MPHCVIEISNQLSNSITPEQLLRSVFNSHVNTGLFETDHIKVRCTGYDHHIIGTGSDRFIHATSHIMAGRTDAQKKQLINMIVQGLIDLGITSAAMSAQVVDLDPSYVTFSD
;
A
#
# COMPACT_ATOMS: atom_id res chain seq x y z
N MET A 1 -8.95 10.05 -3.98
CA MET A 1 -7.72 10.22 -3.24
C MET A 1 -7.84 9.54 -1.91
N PRO A 2 -7.02 8.56 -1.60
CA PRO A 2 -5.66 8.34 -2.07
C PRO A 2 -5.52 7.39 -3.26
N HIS A 3 -4.29 7.33 -3.81
CA HIS A 3 -3.85 6.28 -4.71
C HIS A 3 -2.76 5.46 -4.00
N CYS A 4 -3.03 4.22 -3.71
CA CYS A 4 -2.02 3.34 -3.14
C CYS A 4 -1.55 2.35 -4.20
N VAL A 5 -0.26 2.39 -4.50
CA VAL A 5 0.39 1.49 -5.45
C VAL A 5 1.17 0.47 -4.64
N ILE A 6 0.85 -0.81 -4.84
CA ILE A 6 1.52 -1.90 -4.15
C ILE A 6 2.41 -2.62 -5.17
N GLU A 7 3.68 -2.75 -4.83
CA GLU A 7 4.65 -3.48 -5.63
C GLU A 7 5.02 -4.76 -4.89
N ILE A 8 4.93 -5.89 -5.58
CA ILE A 8 5.21 -7.19 -4.95
C ILE A 8 6.11 -8.03 -5.84
N SER A 9 6.84 -8.93 -5.21
CA SER A 9 7.48 -10.03 -5.93
C SER A 9 6.42 -11.05 -6.32
N ASN A 10 6.50 -11.58 -7.54
CA ASN A 10 5.49 -12.53 -8.03
C ASN A 10 5.47 -13.83 -7.22
N GLN A 11 6.55 -14.18 -6.55
CA GLN A 11 6.60 -15.35 -5.67
C GLN A 11 5.57 -15.28 -4.54
N LEU A 12 5.19 -14.06 -4.12
CA LEU A 12 4.18 -13.88 -3.07
C LEU A 12 2.80 -14.37 -3.50
N SER A 13 2.47 -14.35 -4.79
CA SER A 13 1.15 -14.75 -5.27
C SER A 13 0.88 -16.24 -5.04
N ASN A 14 1.90 -17.04 -4.70
CA ASN A 14 1.73 -18.44 -4.33
C ASN A 14 1.15 -18.61 -2.92
N SER A 15 1.25 -17.59 -2.08
CA SER A 15 0.81 -17.63 -0.68
C SER A 15 -0.40 -16.74 -0.43
N ILE A 16 -0.48 -15.60 -1.11
CA ILE A 16 -1.49 -14.57 -0.92
C ILE A 16 -2.04 -14.19 -2.29
N THR A 17 -3.37 -14.16 -2.43
CA THR A 17 -3.96 -13.72 -3.69
C THR A 17 -3.87 -12.19 -3.81
N PRO A 18 -3.79 -11.66 -5.03
CA PRO A 18 -3.85 -10.20 -5.21
C PRO A 18 -5.09 -9.56 -4.59
N GLU A 19 -6.23 -10.25 -4.63
CA GLU A 19 -7.48 -9.75 -4.04
C GLU A 19 -7.37 -9.60 -2.53
N GLN A 20 -6.76 -10.57 -1.85
CA GLN A 20 -6.55 -10.49 -0.40
C GLN A 20 -5.65 -9.30 -0.05
N LEU A 21 -4.57 -9.12 -0.81
CA LEU A 21 -3.62 -8.03 -0.62
C LEU A 21 -4.30 -6.67 -0.82
N LEU A 22 -5.01 -6.52 -1.94
CA LEU A 22 -5.72 -5.28 -2.25
C LEU A 22 -6.77 -4.96 -1.19
N ARG A 23 -7.54 -5.95 -0.74
CA ARG A 23 -8.57 -5.74 0.27
C ARG A 23 -7.98 -5.31 1.61
N SER A 24 -6.88 -5.92 2.01
CA SER A 24 -6.19 -5.54 3.25
C SER A 24 -5.75 -4.08 3.23
N VAL A 25 -5.10 -3.67 2.15
CA VAL A 25 -4.59 -2.30 2.02
C VAL A 25 -5.74 -1.30 1.86
N PHE A 26 -6.78 -1.65 1.12
CA PHE A 26 -7.98 -0.83 1.01
C PHE A 26 -8.61 -0.59 2.38
N ASN A 27 -8.79 -1.66 3.17
CA ASN A 27 -9.36 -1.57 4.51
C ASN A 27 -8.49 -0.75 5.45
N SER A 28 -7.17 -0.81 5.30
CA SER A 28 -6.26 0.03 6.08
C SER A 28 -6.55 1.51 5.86
N HIS A 29 -6.78 1.91 4.62
CA HIS A 29 -7.13 3.29 4.30
C HIS A 29 -8.49 3.67 4.88
N VAL A 30 -9.50 2.81 4.73
CA VAL A 30 -10.84 3.05 5.29
C VAL A 30 -10.76 3.25 6.81
N ASN A 31 -10.00 2.38 7.47
CA ASN A 31 -9.95 2.35 8.94
C ASN A 31 -9.23 3.54 9.56
N THR A 32 -8.45 4.29 8.80
CA THR A 32 -7.87 5.55 9.31
C THR A 32 -8.92 6.61 9.55
N GLY A 33 -10.05 6.55 8.85
CA GLY A 33 -11.05 7.61 8.88
C GLY A 33 -10.63 8.90 8.20
N LEU A 34 -9.51 8.90 7.48
CA LEU A 34 -8.97 10.10 6.84
C LEU A 34 -9.52 10.36 5.44
N PHE A 35 -10.15 9.36 4.83
CA PHE A 35 -10.54 9.43 3.41
C PHE A 35 -11.98 8.99 3.21
N GLU A 36 -12.64 9.61 2.23
CA GLU A 36 -13.92 9.11 1.74
C GLU A 36 -13.68 7.76 1.06
N THR A 37 -14.46 6.74 1.42
CA THR A 37 -14.31 5.38 0.89
C THR A 37 -14.33 5.36 -0.63
N ASP A 38 -15.22 6.14 -1.25
CA ASP A 38 -15.38 6.19 -2.70
C ASP A 38 -14.15 6.76 -3.42
N HIS A 39 -13.28 7.44 -2.70
CA HIS A 39 -12.09 8.07 -3.26
C HIS A 39 -10.86 7.19 -3.21
N ILE A 40 -10.89 6.10 -2.43
CA ILE A 40 -9.72 5.23 -2.23
C ILE A 40 -9.50 4.36 -3.47
N LYS A 41 -8.28 4.39 -4.00
CA LYS A 41 -7.88 3.60 -5.16
C LYS A 41 -6.64 2.81 -4.81
N VAL A 42 -6.71 1.49 -4.99
CA VAL A 42 -5.61 0.58 -4.66
C VAL A 42 -5.35 -0.31 -5.86
N ARG A 43 -4.07 -0.49 -6.20
CA ARG A 43 -3.65 -1.36 -7.29
C ARG A 43 -2.32 -2.01 -6.96
N CYS A 44 -2.01 -3.14 -7.60
CA CYS A 44 -0.74 -3.79 -7.37
C CYS A 44 -0.08 -4.23 -8.68
N THR A 45 1.24 -4.27 -8.65
CA THR A 45 2.08 -4.71 -9.76
C THR A 45 3.04 -5.77 -9.24
N GLY A 46 3.20 -6.85 -9.98
CA GLY A 46 4.14 -7.91 -9.66
C GLY A 46 5.44 -7.78 -10.44
N TYR A 47 6.53 -8.20 -9.81
CA TYR A 47 7.88 -8.18 -10.40
C TYR A 47 8.43 -9.59 -10.44
N ASP A 48 8.89 -10.02 -11.61
CA ASP A 48 9.62 -11.29 -11.78
C ASP A 48 11.10 -11.14 -11.45
N HIS A 49 11.66 -9.95 -11.65
CA HIS A 49 13.08 -9.69 -11.54
C HIS A 49 13.34 -8.61 -10.50
N HIS A 50 14.07 -8.96 -9.44
CA HIS A 50 14.43 -8.03 -8.38
C HIS A 50 15.59 -8.60 -7.57
N ILE A 51 16.27 -7.74 -6.83
CA ILE A 51 17.31 -8.12 -5.89
C ILE A 51 17.04 -7.45 -4.55
N ILE A 52 17.00 -8.25 -3.49
CA ILE A 52 16.88 -7.75 -2.11
C ILE A 52 18.21 -7.99 -1.40
N GLY A 53 18.78 -6.96 -0.77
CA GLY A 53 20.11 -7.04 -0.18
C GLY A 53 20.28 -8.10 0.90
N THR A 54 19.20 -8.50 1.56
CA THR A 54 19.25 -9.58 2.55
C THR A 54 19.27 -10.97 1.93
N GLY A 55 19.08 -11.07 0.62
CA GLY A 55 18.95 -12.36 -0.08
C GLY A 55 17.53 -12.90 -0.12
N SER A 56 16.55 -12.20 0.43
CA SER A 56 15.14 -12.58 0.32
C SER A 56 14.70 -12.51 -1.14
N ASP A 57 13.84 -13.44 -1.56
CA ASP A 57 13.22 -13.43 -2.88
C ASP A 57 11.80 -12.85 -2.84
N ARG A 58 11.37 -12.29 -1.69
CA ARG A 58 10.01 -11.82 -1.49
C ARG A 58 10.02 -10.39 -0.95
N PHE A 59 9.21 -9.53 -1.56
CA PHE A 59 9.04 -8.18 -1.05
C PHE A 59 7.62 -7.66 -1.28
N ILE A 60 7.22 -6.71 -0.45
CA ILE A 60 6.03 -5.89 -0.65
C ILE A 60 6.41 -4.45 -0.32
N HIS A 61 6.13 -3.54 -1.22
CA HIS A 61 6.28 -2.11 -0.98
C HIS A 61 4.99 -1.40 -1.36
N ALA A 62 4.40 -0.66 -0.43
CA ALA A 62 3.20 0.12 -0.67
C ALA A 62 3.52 1.60 -0.62
N THR A 63 3.13 2.33 -1.65
CA THR A 63 3.26 3.79 -1.71
C THR A 63 1.87 4.40 -1.80
N SER A 64 1.45 5.10 -0.75
CA SER A 64 0.16 5.78 -0.74
C SER A 64 0.37 7.26 -1.07
N HIS A 65 -0.18 7.66 -2.21
CA HIS A 65 -0.14 9.05 -2.67
C HIS A 65 -1.41 9.74 -2.20
N ILE A 66 -1.26 10.76 -1.35
CA ILE A 66 -2.39 11.44 -0.73
C ILE A 66 -2.31 12.94 -1.00
N MET A 67 -3.43 13.64 -0.83
CA MET A 67 -3.42 15.11 -0.89
C MET A 67 -2.55 15.66 0.24
N ALA A 68 -1.78 16.71 -0.07
CA ALA A 68 -1.01 17.42 0.94
C ALA A 68 -1.91 18.00 2.02
N GLY A 69 -1.37 18.16 3.22
CA GLY A 69 -2.08 18.77 4.34
C GLY A 69 -2.34 17.86 5.53
N ARG A 70 -2.08 16.56 5.40
CA ARG A 70 -2.15 15.66 6.55
C ARG A 70 -0.94 15.88 7.46
N THR A 71 -1.15 15.69 8.77
CA THR A 71 -0.06 15.78 9.74
C THR A 71 0.85 14.57 9.65
N ASP A 72 2.05 14.70 10.20
CA ASP A 72 2.99 13.57 10.28
C ASP A 72 2.39 12.41 11.08
N ALA A 73 1.64 12.70 12.14
CA ALA A 73 0.97 11.67 12.94
C ALA A 73 -0.08 10.90 12.12
N GLN A 74 -0.84 11.61 11.28
CA GLN A 74 -1.84 10.99 10.41
C GLN A 74 -1.18 10.11 9.36
N LYS A 75 -0.09 10.57 8.75
CA LYS A 75 0.68 9.79 7.78
C LYS A 75 1.24 8.53 8.42
N LYS A 76 1.78 8.65 9.63
CA LYS A 76 2.34 7.52 10.37
C LYS A 76 1.27 6.50 10.73
N GLN A 77 0.08 6.96 11.12
CA GLN A 77 -1.06 6.09 11.36
C GLN A 77 -1.39 5.25 10.13
N LEU A 78 -1.44 5.88 8.96
CA LEU A 78 -1.73 5.19 7.71
C LEU A 78 -0.67 4.12 7.41
N ILE A 79 0.61 4.48 7.52
CA ILE A 79 1.71 3.54 7.29
C ILE A 79 1.59 2.34 8.23
N ASN A 80 1.38 2.59 9.52
CA ASN A 80 1.29 1.53 10.52
C ASN A 80 0.10 0.60 10.26
N MET A 81 -1.03 1.16 9.84
CA MET A 81 -2.21 0.35 9.50
C MET A 81 -1.97 -0.51 8.26
N ILE A 82 -1.30 0.03 7.25
CA ILE A 82 -0.96 -0.75 6.04
C ILE A 82 -0.07 -1.93 6.44
N VAL A 83 1.01 -1.66 7.15
CA VAL A 83 1.98 -2.70 7.53
C VAL A 83 1.33 -3.74 8.44
N GLN A 84 0.54 -3.30 9.42
CA GLN A 84 -0.13 -4.22 10.34
C GLN A 84 -1.12 -5.12 9.58
N GLY A 85 -1.84 -4.57 8.63
CA GLY A 85 -2.75 -5.36 7.80
C GLY A 85 -2.01 -6.43 6.99
N LEU A 86 -0.84 -6.10 6.47
CA LEU A 86 -0.01 -7.07 5.75
C LEU A 86 0.51 -8.17 6.69
N ILE A 87 0.93 -7.81 7.89
CA ILE A 87 1.36 -8.77 8.91
C ILE A 87 0.20 -9.70 9.26
N ASP A 88 -1.00 -9.16 9.43
CA ASP A 88 -2.20 -9.93 9.81
C ASP A 88 -2.62 -10.92 8.73
N LEU A 89 -2.20 -10.73 7.48
CA LEU A 89 -2.42 -11.70 6.40
C LEU A 89 -1.55 -12.94 6.54
N GLY A 90 -0.59 -12.94 7.48
CA GLY A 90 0.29 -14.07 7.70
C GLY A 90 1.49 -14.13 6.76
N ILE A 91 1.82 -13.02 6.11
CA ILE A 91 2.99 -12.94 5.23
C ILE A 91 4.25 -13.02 6.09
N THR A 92 5.13 -13.96 5.74
CA THR A 92 6.40 -14.17 6.45
C THR A 92 7.56 -14.22 5.45
N SER A 93 8.76 -13.96 5.96
CA SER A 93 9.99 -14.04 5.17
C SER A 93 9.98 -13.11 3.94
N ALA A 94 9.36 -11.95 4.09
CA ALA A 94 9.29 -10.94 3.05
C ALA A 94 9.80 -9.60 3.57
N ALA A 95 10.47 -8.85 2.71
CA ALA A 95 10.83 -7.46 3.00
C ALA A 95 9.58 -6.60 2.77
N MET A 96 9.01 -6.08 3.85
CA MET A 96 7.79 -5.26 3.78
C MET A 96 8.12 -3.81 4.11
N SER A 97 7.59 -2.89 3.32
CA SER A 97 7.74 -1.47 3.56
C SER A 97 6.54 -0.70 3.04
N ALA A 98 6.34 0.48 3.59
CA ALA A 98 5.28 1.39 3.16
C ALA A 98 5.73 2.83 3.33
N GLN A 99 5.25 3.70 2.47
CA GLN A 99 5.52 5.12 2.54
C GLN A 99 4.28 5.90 2.12
N VAL A 100 4.23 7.15 2.56
CA VAL A 100 3.22 8.12 2.17
C VAL A 100 3.91 9.24 1.40
N VAL A 101 3.34 9.62 0.27
CA VAL A 101 3.85 10.69 -0.59
C VAL A 101 2.74 11.70 -0.80
N ASP A 102 3.03 12.98 -0.59
CA ASP A 102 2.09 14.04 -0.91
C ASP A 102 1.99 14.20 -2.43
N LEU A 103 0.76 14.26 -2.94
CA LEU A 103 0.54 14.54 -4.35
C LEU A 103 0.91 15.98 -4.69
N ASP A 104 1.36 16.18 -5.92
CA ASP A 104 1.64 17.51 -6.43
C ASP A 104 0.33 18.33 -6.43
N PRO A 105 0.39 19.63 -6.10
CA PRO A 105 -0.82 20.48 -6.13
C PRO A 105 -1.50 20.55 -7.49
N SER A 106 -0.81 20.18 -8.56
CA SER A 106 -1.39 20.15 -9.90
C SER A 106 -2.31 18.95 -10.14
N TYR A 107 -2.45 18.05 -9.16
CA TYR A 107 -3.33 16.89 -9.27
C TYR A 107 -4.78 17.33 -9.46
N VAL A 108 -5.46 16.65 -10.37
CA VAL A 108 -6.89 16.82 -10.59
C VAL A 108 -7.53 15.46 -10.81
N THR A 109 -8.74 15.28 -10.29
CA THR A 109 -9.52 14.07 -10.54
C THR A 109 -10.85 14.46 -11.17
N PHE A 110 -11.37 13.55 -11.98
CA PHE A 110 -12.67 13.69 -12.59
C PHE A 110 -13.38 12.35 -12.55
N SER A 111 -14.63 12.34 -12.14
CA SER A 111 -15.45 11.13 -12.24
C SER A 111 -16.89 11.50 -12.57
N ASP A 112 -17.50 10.67 -13.41
CA ASP A 112 -18.90 10.83 -13.82
C ASP A 112 -19.84 10.47 -12.67
#